data_5afcb442f8e0feb043c1204749afffb2
#
_entry.id   5afcb442f8e0feb043c1204749afffb2
#
_cell.length_a   1.000
_cell.length_b   1.000
_cell.length_c   1.000
_cell.angle_alpha   90.00
_cell.angle_beta   90.00
_cell.angle_gamma   90.00
#
_symmetry.space_group_name_H-M   'P 1'
#
loop_
_entity.id
_entity.type
_entity.pdbx_description
1 polymer ?
#
loop_
_entity_poly.entity_id
_entity_poly.type
_entity_poly.pdbx_seq_one_letter_code
_entity_poly.pdbx_strand_id
1 'polypeptide(L)'
;MKRLFLFTMMCLFGLFSLNAQTQVDVQIGEGTTSQSYIPSHEYYKYCVSQQIFTAEEMQNLEGAISSVAFKLVNASSFTRNFLVYMSNTDKEMYASTYDFVPVAESDLVFSGNVNYANAQDGLVKIEFTTPFEYTGGNIVLTVYDQTMAWNSAVPFYTYGTGASPRAMYRAADYGTVYSPANMPTYGYYLSSYVDGALNYQNNQVEFTISIEGEFDALVVKPGSVDLGARPNGAWMRPAEITLGSRGGNINVAAIETTNKYFDVEKVDMPATITKKEPIVLDIKHGEGEGQ
;
A
#
# COMPACT_ATOMS: atom_id res chain seq x y z
N MET A 1 -32.84 -67.66 16.01
CA MET A 1 -32.44 -66.89 14.82
C MET A 1 -32.32 -65.45 15.23
N LYS A 2 -31.06 -64.97 15.47
CA LYS A 2 -30.82 -63.55 15.79
C LYS A 2 -30.51 -62.84 14.49
N ARG A 3 -31.31 -61.88 14.10
CA ARG A 3 -31.06 -61.03 12.93
C ARG A 3 -30.12 -59.90 13.35
N LEU A 4 -28.93 -59.89 12.81
CA LEU A 4 -27.93 -58.84 12.94
C LEU A 4 -28.27 -57.71 11.94
N PHE A 5 -28.68 -56.56 12.44
CA PHE A 5 -28.87 -55.37 11.64
C PHE A 5 -27.52 -54.67 11.49
N LEU A 6 -26.93 -54.73 10.28
CA LEU A 6 -25.74 -54.01 9.94
C LEU A 6 -26.17 -52.58 9.53
N PHE A 7 -25.87 -51.60 10.40
CA PHE A 7 -26.11 -50.19 10.11
C PHE A 7 -24.89 -49.68 9.32
N THR A 8 -25.03 -49.54 8.01
CA THR A 8 -24.01 -48.93 7.16
C THR A 8 -24.15 -47.42 7.30
N MET A 9 -23.31 -46.83 8.15
CA MET A 9 -23.19 -45.36 8.28
C MET A 9 -22.38 -44.86 7.08
N MET A 10 -23.11 -44.33 6.07
CA MET A 10 -22.53 -43.70 4.90
C MET A 10 -22.06 -42.30 5.30
N CYS A 11 -20.76 -42.19 5.65
CA CYS A 11 -20.13 -40.86 5.82
C CYS A 11 -20.08 -40.18 4.47
N LEU A 12 -20.99 -39.23 4.28
CA LEU A 12 -20.93 -38.26 3.17
C LEU A 12 -19.80 -37.29 3.48
N PHE A 13 -18.57 -37.61 3.06
CA PHE A 13 -17.49 -36.64 3.00
C PHE A 13 -17.83 -35.67 1.88
N GLY A 14 -18.42 -34.55 2.24
CA GLY A 14 -18.46 -33.39 1.37
C GLY A 14 -17.01 -32.99 1.08
N LEU A 15 -16.60 -33.11 -0.16
CA LEU A 15 -15.35 -32.55 -0.66
C LEU A 15 -15.48 -31.03 -0.60
N PHE A 16 -15.17 -30.43 0.53
CA PHE A 16 -14.88 -29.01 0.58
C PHE A 16 -13.53 -28.85 -0.17
N SER A 17 -13.58 -28.33 -1.37
CA SER A 17 -12.41 -27.80 -2.04
C SER A 17 -11.92 -26.64 -1.17
N LEU A 18 -10.90 -26.89 -0.37
CA LEU A 18 -10.12 -25.83 0.27
C LEU A 18 -9.36 -25.16 -0.87
N ASN A 19 -9.91 -24.08 -1.40
CA ASN A 19 -9.14 -23.18 -2.25
C ASN A 19 -8.00 -22.65 -1.39
N ALA A 20 -6.77 -22.93 -1.79
CA ALA A 20 -5.63 -22.33 -1.13
C ALA A 20 -5.70 -20.82 -1.33
N GLN A 21 -5.75 -20.06 -0.23
CA GLN A 21 -5.63 -18.61 -0.27
C GLN A 21 -4.14 -18.27 -0.07
N THR A 22 -3.65 -17.40 -0.93
CA THR A 22 -2.29 -16.86 -0.83
C THR A 22 -2.37 -15.44 -0.27
N GLN A 23 -1.61 -15.16 0.80
CA GLN A 23 -1.47 -13.80 1.31
C GLN A 23 -0.36 -13.06 0.55
N VAL A 24 -0.69 -11.86 0.11
CA VAL A 24 0.21 -10.96 -0.63
C VAL A 24 0.26 -9.63 0.10
N ASP A 25 1.47 -9.13 0.37
CA ASP A 25 1.66 -7.78 0.90
C ASP A 25 1.91 -6.82 -0.27
N VAL A 26 1.01 -5.86 -0.44
CA VAL A 26 1.07 -4.83 -1.47
C VAL A 26 1.63 -3.56 -0.86
N GLN A 27 2.89 -3.27 -1.12
CA GLN A 27 3.53 -2.02 -0.71
C GLN A 27 3.26 -0.93 -1.73
N ILE A 28 2.80 0.23 -1.26
CA ILE A 28 2.49 1.39 -2.08
C ILE A 28 3.31 2.59 -1.57
N GLY A 29 4.01 3.22 -2.51
CA GLY A 29 4.82 4.39 -2.26
C GLY A 29 6.22 4.08 -1.76
N GLU A 30 7.14 4.94 -2.17
CA GLU A 30 8.57 4.90 -1.84
C GLU A 30 9.10 6.32 -1.56
N GLY A 31 10.33 6.41 -1.07
CA GLY A 31 11.02 7.66 -0.84
C GLY A 31 11.09 8.07 0.63
N THR A 32 11.55 9.29 0.87
CA THR A 32 11.88 9.82 2.20
C THR A 32 11.04 11.04 2.60
N THR A 33 10.07 11.44 1.78
CA THR A 33 9.14 12.50 2.15
C THR A 33 8.26 12.05 3.30
N SER A 34 7.84 12.96 4.16
CA SER A 34 7.02 12.65 5.31
C SER A 34 6.10 13.80 5.67
N GLN A 35 4.98 13.47 6.30
CA GLN A 35 3.97 14.41 6.78
C GLN A 35 3.33 13.90 8.07
N SER A 36 2.78 14.83 8.87
CA SER A 36 2.11 14.50 10.13
C SER A 36 0.61 14.77 10.10
N TYR A 37 -0.01 14.77 8.91
CA TYR A 37 -1.43 15.11 8.75
C TYR A 37 -2.29 13.88 8.43
N ILE A 38 -1.67 12.83 7.93
CA ILE A 38 -2.30 11.55 7.56
C ILE A 38 -1.42 10.39 8.05
N PRO A 39 -1.97 9.24 8.44
CA PRO A 39 -3.39 8.88 8.47
C PRO A 39 -4.17 9.60 9.58
N SER A 40 -3.49 10.20 10.55
CA SER A 40 -4.03 11.01 11.64
C SER A 40 -3.13 12.20 11.92
N HIS A 41 -3.71 13.25 12.49
CA HIS A 41 -2.98 14.44 12.93
C HIS A 41 -3.03 14.55 14.44
N GLU A 42 -2.08 13.92 15.12
CA GLU A 42 -2.07 13.72 16.58
C GLU A 42 -2.04 15.04 17.37
N TYR A 43 -1.65 16.14 16.73
CA TYR A 43 -1.69 17.47 17.33
C TYR A 43 -3.12 17.97 17.60
N TYR A 44 -4.13 17.35 16.98
CA TYR A 44 -5.53 17.70 17.16
C TYR A 44 -6.28 16.57 17.87
N LYS A 45 -7.39 16.94 18.54
CA LYS A 45 -8.25 15.97 19.25
C LYS A 45 -9.06 15.10 18.32
N TYR A 46 -9.43 15.65 17.18
CA TYR A 46 -10.27 15.00 16.17
C TYR A 46 -9.60 15.15 14.82
N CYS A 47 -9.51 14.08 14.11
CA CYS A 47 -9.02 14.08 12.74
C CYS A 47 -9.81 13.09 11.91
N VAL A 48 -9.99 13.41 10.64
CA VAL A 48 -10.38 12.47 9.61
C VAL A 48 -9.44 12.65 8.43
N SER A 49 -9.01 11.56 7.87
CA SER A 49 -8.30 11.54 6.60
C SER A 49 -8.94 10.56 5.63
N GLN A 50 -8.87 10.89 4.36
CA GLN A 50 -9.22 9.98 3.26
C GLN A 50 -8.10 9.94 2.26
N GLN A 51 -7.80 8.74 1.77
CA GLN A 51 -6.75 8.51 0.78
C GLN A 51 -7.27 7.57 -0.30
N ILE A 52 -7.11 7.95 -1.57
CA ILE A 52 -7.45 7.12 -2.72
C ILE A 52 -6.18 6.39 -3.16
N PHE A 53 -6.27 5.06 -3.28
CA PHE A 53 -5.26 4.21 -3.90
C PHE A 53 -5.82 3.63 -5.18
N THR A 54 -5.04 3.71 -6.26
CA THR A 54 -5.52 3.30 -7.59
C THR A 54 -5.44 1.79 -7.79
N ALA A 55 -6.22 1.28 -8.73
CA ALA A 55 -6.15 -0.12 -9.13
C ALA A 55 -4.74 -0.56 -9.53
N GLU A 56 -3.99 0.32 -10.22
CA GLU A 56 -2.61 0.07 -10.60
C GLU A 56 -1.70 -0.07 -9.37
N GLU A 57 -1.83 0.82 -8.37
CA GLU A 57 -1.10 0.74 -7.10
C GLU A 57 -1.46 -0.53 -6.32
N MET A 58 -2.72 -0.97 -6.39
CA MET A 58 -3.20 -2.25 -5.84
C MET A 58 -2.81 -3.45 -6.73
N GLN A 59 -1.99 -3.23 -7.79
CA GLN A 59 -1.50 -4.25 -8.73
C GLN A 59 -2.62 -5.00 -9.45
N ASN A 60 -3.79 -4.38 -9.60
CA ASN A 60 -5.00 -4.96 -10.19
C ASN A 60 -5.38 -6.33 -9.56
N LEU A 61 -5.09 -6.50 -8.27
CA LEU A 61 -5.47 -7.69 -7.51
C LEU A 61 -6.95 -7.61 -7.14
N GLU A 62 -7.51 -8.77 -6.83
CA GLU A 62 -8.83 -8.94 -6.21
C GLU A 62 -8.69 -9.91 -5.04
N GLY A 63 -9.47 -9.72 -3.98
CA GLY A 63 -9.43 -10.58 -2.81
C GLY A 63 -9.73 -9.84 -1.50
N ALA A 64 -9.60 -10.54 -0.39
CA ALA A 64 -9.91 -10.00 0.93
C ALA A 64 -8.70 -9.25 1.50
N ILE A 65 -8.80 -7.93 1.68
CA ILE A 65 -7.79 -7.12 2.39
C ILE A 65 -8.01 -7.27 3.89
N SER A 66 -7.00 -7.79 4.58
CA SER A 66 -7.08 -8.11 6.02
C SER A 66 -6.36 -7.11 6.91
N SER A 67 -5.52 -6.24 6.36
CA SER A 67 -4.81 -5.23 7.13
C SER A 67 -4.29 -4.08 6.26
N VAL A 68 -3.98 -2.96 6.94
CA VAL A 68 -3.17 -1.87 6.39
C VAL A 68 -2.07 -1.51 7.39
N ALA A 69 -0.86 -1.27 6.91
CA ALA A 69 0.23 -0.76 7.72
C ALA A 69 0.70 0.60 7.18
N PHE A 70 1.03 1.52 8.09
CA PHE A 70 1.55 2.85 7.79
C PHE A 70 3.00 2.96 8.26
N LYS A 71 3.87 3.53 7.42
CA LYS A 71 5.29 3.62 7.72
C LYS A 71 5.61 4.87 8.54
N LEU A 72 6.06 4.68 9.80
CA LEU A 72 6.55 5.74 10.67
C LEU A 72 7.95 6.22 10.24
N VAL A 73 8.20 7.51 10.40
CA VAL A 73 9.55 8.07 10.27
C VAL A 73 10.41 7.73 11.48
N ASN A 74 9.83 7.82 12.67
CA ASN A 74 10.51 7.55 13.94
C ASN A 74 9.60 6.72 14.85
N ALA A 75 10.22 5.94 15.74
CA ALA A 75 9.47 5.23 16.77
C ALA A 75 8.64 6.19 17.62
N SER A 76 7.43 5.79 17.96
CA SER A 76 6.49 6.55 18.79
C SER A 76 5.83 5.61 19.80
N SER A 77 5.49 6.13 20.98
CA SER A 77 4.78 5.38 22.03
C SER A 77 3.31 5.77 22.15
N PHE A 78 2.79 6.54 21.18
CA PHE A 78 1.40 7.00 21.26
C PHE A 78 0.43 5.87 20.94
N THR A 79 -0.73 5.96 21.56
CA THR A 79 -1.87 5.12 21.26
C THR A 79 -2.99 6.01 20.78
N ARG A 80 -3.60 5.67 19.63
CA ARG A 80 -4.73 6.39 19.03
C ARG A 80 -5.92 5.45 18.91
N ASN A 81 -7.11 5.98 19.08
CA ASN A 81 -8.35 5.25 18.88
C ASN A 81 -8.88 5.55 17.47
N PHE A 82 -8.84 4.56 16.58
CA PHE A 82 -9.22 4.71 15.19
C PHE A 82 -10.52 3.97 14.86
N LEU A 83 -11.29 4.59 13.96
CA LEU A 83 -12.24 3.90 13.11
C LEU A 83 -11.67 3.92 11.70
N VAL A 84 -11.53 2.76 11.09
CA VAL A 84 -11.01 2.61 9.72
C VAL A 84 -12.11 2.04 8.84
N TYR A 85 -12.34 2.72 7.72
CA TYR A 85 -13.31 2.32 6.72
C TYR A 85 -12.62 2.15 5.37
N MET A 86 -13.08 1.19 4.59
CA MET A 86 -12.64 0.98 3.22
C MET A 86 -13.83 0.83 2.30
N SER A 87 -13.76 1.46 1.14
CA SER A 87 -14.78 1.29 0.09
C SER A 87 -14.15 1.37 -1.30
N ASN A 88 -14.81 0.74 -2.28
CA ASN A 88 -14.48 0.94 -3.68
C ASN A 88 -14.91 2.33 -4.14
N THR A 89 -14.19 2.90 -5.12
CA THR A 89 -14.52 4.20 -5.70
C THR A 89 -14.10 4.26 -7.17
N ASP A 90 -14.89 4.99 -7.97
CA ASP A 90 -14.52 5.31 -9.34
C ASP A 90 -13.63 6.56 -9.42
N LYS A 91 -13.40 7.22 -8.27
CA LYS A 91 -12.56 8.41 -8.24
C LYS A 91 -11.07 8.03 -8.36
N GLU A 92 -10.38 8.74 -9.23
CA GLU A 92 -8.91 8.69 -9.34
C GLU A 92 -8.24 9.74 -8.45
N MET A 93 -8.96 10.83 -8.16
CA MET A 93 -8.52 11.94 -7.32
C MET A 93 -9.71 12.74 -6.79
N TYR A 94 -9.47 13.62 -5.85
CA TYR A 94 -10.49 14.58 -5.37
C TYR A 94 -10.56 15.78 -6.30
N ALA A 95 -11.77 16.11 -6.77
CA ALA A 95 -12.00 17.24 -7.67
C ALA A 95 -11.94 18.60 -6.95
N SER A 96 -12.21 18.64 -5.65
CA SER A 96 -12.15 19.84 -4.80
C SER A 96 -11.95 19.48 -3.33
N THR A 97 -11.65 20.48 -2.49
CA THR A 97 -11.54 20.30 -1.03
C THR A 97 -12.89 20.01 -0.35
N TYR A 98 -13.99 20.00 -1.08
CA TYR A 98 -15.35 19.65 -0.63
C TYR A 98 -15.77 18.24 -1.09
N ASP A 99 -14.85 17.49 -1.68
CA ASP A 99 -15.14 16.26 -2.42
C ASP A 99 -14.82 14.99 -1.62
N PHE A 100 -15.03 14.99 -0.30
CA PHE A 100 -14.93 13.78 0.50
C PHE A 100 -15.86 12.69 -0.06
N VAL A 101 -15.35 11.45 -0.11
CA VAL A 101 -16.16 10.29 -0.47
C VAL A 101 -17.08 9.96 0.71
N PRO A 102 -18.39 9.85 0.50
CA PRO A 102 -19.28 9.39 1.55
C PRO A 102 -18.88 8.01 2.07
N VAL A 103 -18.97 7.81 3.38
CA VAL A 103 -18.62 6.56 4.06
C VAL A 103 -19.89 5.94 4.65
N ALA A 104 -20.15 4.68 4.37
CA ALA A 104 -21.22 3.93 4.98
C ALA A 104 -20.74 3.20 6.24
N GLU A 105 -21.65 2.99 7.21
CA GLU A 105 -21.32 2.21 8.43
C GLU A 105 -20.93 0.76 8.10
N SER A 106 -21.43 0.21 6.98
CA SER A 106 -21.07 -1.11 6.48
C SER A 106 -19.62 -1.25 6.01
N ASP A 107 -18.96 -0.12 5.74
CA ASP A 107 -17.59 -0.07 5.24
C ASP A 107 -16.55 -0.14 6.37
N LEU A 108 -16.98 -0.26 7.62
CA LEU A 108 -16.13 -0.35 8.80
C LEU A 108 -15.32 -1.64 8.78
N VAL A 109 -14.00 -1.52 8.71
CA VAL A 109 -13.07 -2.66 8.75
C VAL A 109 -12.35 -2.79 10.08
N PHE A 110 -12.19 -1.69 10.83
CA PHE A 110 -11.52 -1.70 12.14
C PHE A 110 -12.07 -0.61 13.06
N SER A 111 -12.19 -0.95 14.35
CA SER A 111 -12.51 -0.02 15.43
C SER A 111 -11.70 -0.40 16.67
N GLY A 112 -10.84 0.48 17.14
CA GLY A 112 -10.06 0.20 18.34
C GLY A 112 -8.80 1.04 18.51
N ASN A 113 -7.97 0.63 19.46
CA ASN A 113 -6.72 1.30 19.79
C ASN A 113 -5.58 0.79 18.90
N VAL A 114 -4.86 1.72 18.31
CA VAL A 114 -3.63 1.48 17.53
C VAL A 114 -2.46 2.03 18.35
N ASN A 115 -1.59 1.14 18.79
CA ASN A 115 -0.41 1.50 19.57
C ASN A 115 0.81 1.59 18.64
N TYR A 116 1.36 2.77 18.47
CA TYR A 116 2.52 3.01 17.61
C TYR A 116 3.81 2.37 18.15
N ALA A 117 3.87 2.06 19.46
CA ALA A 117 4.99 1.31 20.03
C ALA A 117 5.07 -0.15 19.53
N ASN A 118 3.99 -0.66 18.95
CA ASN A 118 3.95 -2.00 18.36
C ASN A 118 4.46 -2.03 16.91
N ALA A 119 4.97 -0.90 16.38
CA ALA A 119 5.53 -0.87 15.03
C ALA A 119 6.67 -1.88 14.88
N GLN A 120 6.61 -2.66 13.81
CA GLN A 120 7.66 -3.59 13.40
C GLN A 120 8.28 -3.09 12.11
N ASP A 121 9.60 -2.98 12.05
CA ASP A 121 10.34 -2.43 10.91
C ASP A 121 9.84 -1.04 10.46
N GLY A 122 9.34 -0.25 11.45
CA GLY A 122 8.75 1.06 11.24
C GLY A 122 7.30 1.04 10.73
N LEU A 123 6.67 -0.11 10.57
CA LEU A 123 5.29 -0.26 10.13
C LEU A 123 4.34 -0.38 11.33
N VAL A 124 3.39 0.55 11.42
CA VAL A 124 2.23 0.46 12.34
C VAL A 124 1.13 -0.28 11.61
N LYS A 125 0.95 -1.56 11.93
CA LYS A 125 -0.05 -2.42 11.29
C LYS A 125 -1.38 -2.35 12.03
N ILE A 126 -2.47 -2.25 11.26
CA ILE A 126 -3.86 -2.30 11.70
C ILE A 126 -4.48 -3.55 11.09
N GLU A 127 -4.65 -4.58 11.89
CA GLU A 127 -5.35 -5.80 11.50
C GLU A 127 -6.85 -5.54 11.51
N PHE A 128 -7.53 -5.81 10.40
CA PHE A 128 -8.96 -5.57 10.27
C PHE A 128 -9.77 -6.59 11.05
N THR A 129 -10.78 -6.12 11.77
CA THR A 129 -11.76 -6.99 12.43
C THR A 129 -12.65 -7.69 11.41
N THR A 130 -12.97 -6.99 10.33
CA THR A 130 -13.71 -7.50 9.19
C THR A 130 -12.89 -7.24 7.94
N PRO A 131 -12.38 -8.26 7.24
CA PRO A 131 -11.66 -8.06 5.98
C PRO A 131 -12.52 -7.29 4.97
N PHE A 132 -11.88 -6.46 4.16
CA PHE A 132 -12.55 -5.75 3.08
C PHE A 132 -12.49 -6.59 1.80
N GLU A 133 -13.66 -6.95 1.27
CA GLU A 133 -13.77 -7.69 0.00
C GLU A 133 -13.47 -6.76 -1.17
N TYR A 134 -12.22 -6.77 -1.59
CA TYR A 134 -11.74 -5.94 -2.70
C TYR A 134 -12.00 -6.64 -4.04
N THR A 135 -12.81 -6.00 -4.88
CA THR A 135 -13.24 -6.53 -6.18
C THR A 135 -12.55 -5.88 -7.36
N GLY A 136 -11.38 -5.28 -7.11
CA GLY A 136 -10.66 -4.50 -8.11
C GLY A 136 -11.08 -3.02 -8.15
N GLY A 137 -10.41 -2.23 -9.01
CA GLY A 137 -10.65 -0.79 -9.13
C GLY A 137 -9.92 0.04 -8.08
N ASN A 138 -10.29 1.32 -7.97
CA ASN A 138 -9.71 2.19 -6.95
C ASN A 138 -10.41 1.99 -5.61
N ILE A 139 -9.66 2.21 -4.52
CA ILE A 139 -10.19 2.16 -3.16
C ILE A 139 -10.00 3.50 -2.46
N VAL A 140 -10.89 3.78 -1.54
CA VAL A 140 -10.73 4.87 -0.58
C VAL A 140 -10.57 4.29 0.82
N LEU A 141 -9.50 4.69 1.50
CA LEU A 141 -9.23 4.40 2.90
C LEU A 141 -9.57 5.64 3.71
N THR A 142 -10.49 5.51 4.66
CA THR A 142 -10.88 6.58 5.57
C THR A 142 -10.48 6.24 7.00
N VAL A 143 -9.77 7.13 7.65
CA VAL A 143 -9.38 6.99 9.06
C VAL A 143 -9.98 8.13 9.87
N TYR A 144 -10.82 7.81 10.85
CA TYR A 144 -11.27 8.75 11.87
C TYR A 144 -10.46 8.51 13.14
N ASP A 145 -9.83 9.55 13.63
CA ASP A 145 -9.20 9.54 14.94
C ASP A 145 -10.19 10.03 16.01
N GLN A 146 -10.55 9.14 16.90
CA GLN A 146 -11.50 9.39 17.97
C GLN A 146 -10.84 9.42 19.35
N THR A 147 -9.55 9.65 19.41
CA THR A 147 -8.77 9.64 20.67
C THR A 147 -9.20 10.75 21.63
N MET A 148 -9.73 11.86 21.11
CA MET A 148 -10.17 13.05 21.88
C MET A 148 -9.05 13.70 22.73
N ALA A 149 -7.81 13.35 22.45
CA ALA A 149 -6.62 13.89 23.10
C ALA A 149 -5.60 14.30 22.03
N TRP A 150 -4.90 15.40 22.27
CA TRP A 150 -3.81 15.85 21.42
C TRP A 150 -2.46 15.45 22.00
N ASN A 151 -1.51 15.21 21.13
CA ASN A 151 -0.12 14.88 21.41
C ASN A 151 0.81 15.66 20.49
N SER A 152 2.11 15.41 20.57
CA SER A 152 3.02 15.88 19.53
C SER A 152 2.71 15.19 18.21
N ALA A 153 2.84 15.93 17.12
CA ALA A 153 2.63 15.37 15.79
C ALA A 153 3.64 14.24 15.49
N VAL A 154 3.16 13.17 14.90
CA VAL A 154 3.95 12.00 14.50
C VAL A 154 4.06 11.97 12.98
N PRO A 155 5.28 12.06 12.41
CA PRO A 155 5.45 12.01 10.97
C PRO A 155 5.38 10.56 10.47
N PHE A 156 4.64 10.37 9.39
CA PHE A 156 4.60 9.15 8.59
C PHE A 156 5.24 9.40 7.23
N TYR A 157 5.89 8.40 6.67
CA TYR A 157 6.39 8.48 5.31
C TYR A 157 5.25 8.64 4.32
N THR A 158 5.49 9.47 3.30
CA THR A 158 4.56 9.75 2.21
C THR A 158 5.27 9.58 0.88
N TYR A 159 4.49 9.49 -0.19
CA TYR A 159 4.98 9.48 -1.56
C TYR A 159 4.18 10.46 -2.42
N GLY A 160 4.81 10.94 -3.50
CA GLY A 160 4.20 11.90 -4.40
C GLY A 160 3.18 11.26 -5.33
N THR A 161 2.04 11.91 -5.48
CA THR A 161 1.00 11.54 -6.45
C THR A 161 0.93 12.52 -7.64
N GLY A 162 1.99 13.32 -7.81
CA GLY A 162 2.09 14.33 -8.87
C GLY A 162 1.03 15.42 -8.76
N ALA A 163 0.35 15.72 -9.86
CA ALA A 163 -0.71 16.73 -9.93
C ALA A 163 -2.08 16.22 -9.42
N SER A 164 -2.17 14.97 -8.95
CA SER A 164 -3.43 14.32 -8.57
C SER A 164 -3.64 14.38 -7.05
N PRO A 165 -4.55 15.22 -6.52
CA PRO A 165 -4.86 15.28 -5.09
C PRO A 165 -5.62 14.03 -4.67
N ARG A 166 -4.92 13.05 -4.11
CA ARG A 166 -5.49 11.75 -3.69
C ARG A 166 -5.59 11.58 -2.18
N ALA A 167 -5.11 12.57 -1.40
CA ALA A 167 -5.33 12.60 0.04
C ALA A 167 -5.98 13.91 0.47
N MET A 168 -6.96 13.78 1.35
CA MET A 168 -7.58 14.89 2.07
C MET A 168 -7.61 14.61 3.56
N TYR A 169 -7.49 15.64 4.37
CA TYR A 169 -7.66 15.55 5.81
C TYR A 169 -8.43 16.75 6.37
N ARG A 170 -9.03 16.56 7.53
CA ARG A 170 -9.57 17.62 8.38
C ARG A 170 -9.26 17.31 9.83
N ALA A 171 -8.76 18.30 10.56
CA ALA A 171 -8.45 18.18 11.97
C ALA A 171 -9.06 19.36 12.74
N ALA A 172 -9.44 19.14 14.00
CA ALA A 172 -10.02 20.14 14.88
C ALA A 172 -9.84 19.80 16.36
N ASP A 173 -9.76 20.84 17.20
CA ASP A 173 -9.74 20.71 18.67
C ASP A 173 -11.12 20.85 19.30
N TYR A 174 -12.06 21.43 18.58
CA TYR A 174 -13.40 21.78 19.06
C TYR A 174 -14.45 21.33 18.05
N GLY A 175 -15.64 21.08 18.55
CA GLY A 175 -16.79 20.72 17.71
C GLY A 175 -17.21 19.26 17.90
N THR A 176 -17.91 18.74 16.91
CA THR A 176 -18.42 17.38 16.93
C THR A 176 -17.33 16.42 16.42
N VAL A 177 -17.23 15.27 17.05
CA VAL A 177 -16.34 14.18 16.61
C VAL A 177 -16.68 13.77 15.17
N TYR A 178 -15.69 13.64 14.31
CA TYR A 178 -15.90 13.18 12.95
C TYR A 178 -16.29 11.69 12.92
N SER A 179 -17.25 11.38 12.10
CA SER A 179 -17.77 10.02 11.89
C SER A 179 -18.46 9.96 10.52
N PRO A 180 -18.90 8.79 10.03
CA PRO A 180 -19.71 8.71 8.81
C PRO A 180 -20.96 9.62 8.84
N ALA A 181 -21.66 9.68 9.99
CA ALA A 181 -22.82 10.55 10.18
C ALA A 181 -22.48 12.04 10.34
N ASN A 182 -21.22 12.36 10.59
CA ASN A 182 -20.73 13.72 10.80
C ASN A 182 -19.42 13.96 10.01
N MET A 183 -19.47 13.74 8.72
CA MET A 183 -18.36 13.98 7.81
C MET A 183 -18.11 15.49 7.69
N PRO A 184 -16.86 15.97 7.67
CA PRO A 184 -16.61 17.39 7.44
C PRO A 184 -17.05 17.80 6.03
N THR A 185 -17.59 19.00 5.92
CA THR A 185 -18.03 19.55 4.63
C THR A 185 -16.86 19.96 3.72
N TYR A 186 -15.67 20.16 4.29
CA TYR A 186 -14.44 20.45 3.54
C TYR A 186 -13.20 19.92 4.27
N GLY A 187 -12.16 19.67 3.50
CA GLY A 187 -10.86 19.25 3.98
C GLY A 187 -9.71 20.08 3.41
N TYR A 188 -8.52 19.60 3.63
CA TYR A 188 -7.29 20.13 3.06
C TYR A 188 -6.58 19.02 2.28
N TYR A 189 -6.02 19.39 1.13
CA TYR A 189 -5.14 18.47 0.41
C TYR A 189 -3.80 18.36 1.12
N LEU A 190 -3.20 17.18 1.04
CA LEU A 190 -1.83 17.00 1.41
C LEU A 190 -0.92 17.23 0.21
N SER A 191 0.01 18.15 0.34
CA SER A 191 0.92 18.50 -0.75
C SER A 191 2.25 19.05 -0.24
N SER A 192 3.27 18.96 -1.06
CA SER A 192 4.56 19.64 -0.89
C SER A 192 5.03 20.20 -2.24
N TYR A 193 6.13 20.95 -2.24
CA TYR A 193 6.79 21.37 -3.46
C TYR A 193 8.04 20.51 -3.67
N VAL A 194 8.18 19.97 -4.88
CA VAL A 194 9.36 19.23 -5.32
C VAL A 194 9.86 19.90 -6.60
N ASP A 195 11.11 20.35 -6.59
CA ASP A 195 11.72 21.07 -7.72
C ASP A 195 10.90 22.28 -8.23
N GLY A 196 10.21 22.96 -7.30
CA GLY A 196 9.37 24.11 -7.61
C GLY A 196 7.97 23.79 -8.14
N ALA A 197 7.62 22.52 -8.33
CA ALA A 197 6.30 22.07 -8.73
C ALA A 197 5.49 21.56 -7.51
N LEU A 198 4.18 21.84 -7.54
CA LEU A 198 3.25 21.29 -6.54
C LEU A 198 3.15 19.77 -6.75
N ASN A 199 3.35 19.01 -5.68
CA ASN A 199 3.26 17.56 -5.65
C ASN A 199 2.33 17.15 -4.52
N TYR A 200 1.20 16.53 -4.85
CA TYR A 200 0.30 15.96 -3.86
C TYR A 200 0.87 14.66 -3.30
N GLN A 201 0.39 14.25 -2.12
CA GLN A 201 1.00 13.14 -1.39
C GLN A 201 -0.03 12.23 -0.74
N ASN A 202 0.28 10.91 -0.72
CA ASN A 202 -0.38 9.90 0.08
C ASN A 202 0.60 9.27 1.08
N ASN A 203 0.10 8.55 2.10
CA ASN A 203 0.97 7.72 2.94
C ASN A 203 1.62 6.58 2.15
N GLN A 204 2.86 6.26 2.51
CA GLN A 204 3.40 4.95 2.21
C GLN A 204 2.69 3.91 3.06
N VAL A 205 2.08 2.93 2.41
CA VAL A 205 1.29 1.89 3.07
C VAL A 205 1.67 0.49 2.59
N GLU A 206 1.32 -0.50 3.40
CA GLU A 206 1.33 -1.90 3.01
C GLU A 206 -0.03 -2.51 3.31
N PHE A 207 -0.71 -3.03 2.28
CA PHE A 207 -1.94 -3.80 2.44
C PHE A 207 -1.63 -5.29 2.40
N THR A 208 -2.20 -6.06 3.33
CA THR A 208 -2.19 -7.53 3.25
C THR A 208 -3.49 -7.99 2.61
N ILE A 209 -3.42 -8.62 1.43
CA ILE A 209 -4.56 -9.13 0.68
C ILE A 209 -4.48 -10.65 0.54
N SER A 210 -5.59 -11.33 0.78
CA SER A 210 -5.75 -12.76 0.55
C SER A 210 -6.43 -12.97 -0.80
N ILE A 211 -5.72 -13.62 -1.73
CA ILE A 211 -6.21 -13.91 -3.08
C ILE A 211 -6.49 -15.41 -3.22
N GLU A 212 -7.41 -15.78 -4.11
CA GLU A 212 -7.64 -17.19 -4.43
C GLU A 212 -6.58 -17.72 -5.40
N GLY A 213 -6.02 -18.90 -5.09
CA GLY A 213 -5.01 -19.57 -5.91
C GLY A 213 -3.57 -19.19 -5.60
N GLU A 214 -2.66 -19.66 -6.48
CA GLU A 214 -1.25 -19.26 -6.44
C GLU A 214 -1.09 -17.96 -7.22
N PHE A 215 -0.39 -17.02 -6.61
CA PHE A 215 -0.09 -15.71 -7.21
C PHE A 215 1.41 -15.58 -7.43
N ASP A 216 1.80 -15.63 -8.70
CA ASP A 216 3.17 -15.47 -9.13
C ASP A 216 3.34 -14.09 -9.78
N ALA A 217 3.87 -13.12 -9.03
CA ALA A 217 4.18 -11.80 -9.58
C ALA A 217 5.66 -11.48 -9.52
N LEU A 218 6.16 -10.97 -10.63
CA LEU A 218 7.48 -10.35 -10.68
C LEU A 218 7.44 -9.02 -9.95
N VAL A 219 8.29 -8.86 -8.96
CA VAL A 219 8.47 -7.61 -8.22
C VAL A 219 9.77 -6.95 -8.68
N VAL A 220 9.68 -5.72 -9.12
CA VAL A 220 10.84 -4.91 -9.52
C VAL A 220 11.02 -3.79 -8.52
N LYS A 221 12.18 -3.72 -7.85
CA LYS A 221 12.50 -2.67 -6.86
C LYS A 221 13.90 -2.07 -7.11
N PRO A 222 14.01 -0.75 -7.19
CA PRO A 222 12.93 0.23 -7.33
C PRO A 222 12.23 0.10 -8.69
N GLY A 223 10.98 0.52 -8.79
CA GLY A 223 10.20 0.47 -10.04
C GLY A 223 10.71 1.43 -11.12
N SER A 224 11.44 2.46 -10.71
CA SER A 224 12.13 3.40 -11.59
C SER A 224 13.46 3.83 -10.98
N VAL A 225 14.43 4.13 -11.82
CA VAL A 225 15.75 4.63 -11.42
C VAL A 225 16.05 5.86 -12.24
N ASP A 226 16.34 6.98 -11.57
CA ASP A 226 16.90 8.18 -12.22
C ASP A 226 18.43 8.11 -12.12
N LEU A 227 19.08 7.90 -13.25
CA LEU A 227 20.53 7.91 -13.36
C LEU A 227 21.12 9.32 -13.42
N GLY A 228 20.27 10.37 -13.41
CA GLY A 228 20.67 11.77 -13.47
C GLY A 228 21.22 12.21 -14.82
N ALA A 229 21.51 13.52 -14.94
CA ALA A 229 22.16 14.08 -16.12
C ALA A 229 23.67 13.82 -16.05
N ARG A 230 24.24 13.28 -17.13
CA ARG A 230 25.66 12.98 -17.24
C ARG A 230 26.44 14.18 -17.78
N PRO A 231 27.42 14.76 -17.04
CA PRO A 231 28.45 15.59 -17.64
C PRO A 231 29.31 14.75 -18.57
N ASN A 232 29.66 15.27 -19.76
CA ASN A 232 30.51 14.56 -20.72
C ASN A 232 31.75 13.97 -20.05
N GLY A 233 31.95 12.64 -20.14
CA GLY A 233 33.12 11.93 -19.64
C GLY A 233 33.08 11.46 -18.18
N ALA A 234 32.02 11.69 -17.43
CA ALA A 234 31.90 11.21 -16.05
C ALA A 234 31.40 9.75 -16.00
N TRP A 235 32.03 8.92 -15.19
CA TRP A 235 31.55 7.58 -14.85
C TRP A 235 30.40 7.73 -13.86
N MET A 236 29.24 7.14 -14.19
CA MET A 236 28.12 7.05 -13.27
C MET A 236 28.19 5.73 -12.52
N ARG A 237 27.77 5.77 -11.25
CA ARG A 237 27.59 4.52 -10.50
C ARG A 237 26.45 3.72 -11.15
N PRO A 238 26.58 2.39 -11.28
CA PRO A 238 25.48 1.56 -11.67
C PRO A 238 24.31 1.76 -10.68
N ALA A 239 23.10 1.70 -11.18
CA ALA A 239 21.94 1.62 -10.31
C ALA A 239 21.51 0.16 -10.21
N GLU A 240 21.21 -0.28 -8.99
CA GLU A 240 20.75 -1.63 -8.74
C GLU A 240 19.23 -1.71 -8.85
N ILE A 241 18.73 -2.71 -9.58
CA ILE A 241 17.31 -3.12 -9.58
C ILE A 241 17.26 -4.56 -9.11
N THR A 242 16.40 -4.81 -8.13
CA THR A 242 16.14 -6.15 -7.63
C THR A 242 14.87 -6.71 -8.27
N LEU A 243 14.98 -7.87 -8.90
CA LEU A 243 13.86 -8.67 -9.38
C LEU A 243 13.55 -9.74 -8.33
N GLY A 244 12.41 -9.61 -7.69
CA GLY A 244 11.91 -10.57 -6.70
C GLY A 244 10.68 -11.31 -7.18
N SER A 245 10.32 -12.40 -6.50
CA SER A 245 9.04 -13.07 -6.68
C SER A 245 8.16 -12.89 -5.46
N ARG A 246 6.88 -12.58 -5.71
CA ARG A 246 5.81 -12.76 -4.72
C ARG A 246 5.03 -14.01 -5.11
N GLY A 247 4.92 -14.96 -4.21
CA GLY A 247 4.25 -16.23 -4.46
C GLY A 247 5.21 -17.32 -4.86
N GLY A 248 5.05 -17.92 -6.01
CA GLY A 248 5.86 -19.03 -6.52
C GLY A 248 7.14 -18.62 -7.23
N ASN A 249 7.76 -19.58 -7.89
CA ASN A 249 8.98 -19.35 -8.65
C ASN A 249 8.67 -18.73 -10.01
N ILE A 250 9.39 -17.68 -10.40
CA ILE A 250 9.26 -17.02 -11.69
C ILE A 250 10.47 -17.36 -12.56
N ASN A 251 10.21 -17.90 -13.73
CA ASN A 251 11.24 -18.18 -14.71
C ASN A 251 11.39 -16.96 -15.64
N VAL A 252 12.54 -16.30 -15.55
CA VAL A 252 12.90 -15.16 -16.42
C VAL A 252 13.71 -15.74 -17.59
N ALA A 253 13.13 -15.70 -18.77
CA ALA A 253 13.76 -16.24 -19.99
C ALA A 253 14.85 -15.30 -20.54
N ALA A 254 14.61 -13.99 -20.50
CA ALA A 254 15.52 -12.96 -20.96
C ALA A 254 15.23 -11.62 -20.30
N ILE A 255 16.22 -10.76 -20.26
CA ILE A 255 16.09 -9.34 -19.89
C ILE A 255 16.67 -8.55 -21.06
N GLU A 256 15.87 -7.63 -21.61
CA GLU A 256 16.24 -6.84 -22.76
C GLU A 256 16.08 -5.35 -22.45
N THR A 257 16.99 -4.54 -22.96
CA THR A 257 16.86 -3.08 -22.92
C THR A 257 16.27 -2.58 -24.24
N THR A 258 15.26 -1.73 -24.17
CA THR A 258 14.66 -1.11 -25.35
C THR A 258 15.44 0.13 -25.83
N ASN A 259 16.41 0.58 -25.03
CA ASN A 259 17.20 1.77 -25.31
C ASN A 259 18.70 1.42 -25.35
N LYS A 260 19.36 1.67 -26.47
CA LYS A 260 20.79 1.41 -26.68
C LYS A 260 21.75 2.17 -25.75
N TYR A 261 21.25 3.18 -25.07
CA TYR A 261 22.04 3.98 -24.11
C TYR A 261 22.07 3.38 -22.72
N PHE A 262 21.33 2.32 -22.47
CA PHE A 262 21.34 1.58 -21.21
C PHE A 262 21.76 0.15 -21.46
N ASP A 263 22.61 -0.36 -20.59
CA ASP A 263 22.98 -1.77 -20.58
C ASP A 263 22.67 -2.35 -19.19
N VAL A 264 22.23 -3.61 -19.20
CA VAL A 264 22.01 -4.38 -17.97
C VAL A 264 23.15 -5.37 -17.87
N GLU A 265 23.88 -5.37 -16.77
CA GLU A 265 24.95 -6.36 -16.57
C GLU A 265 24.35 -7.76 -16.62
N LYS A 266 24.94 -8.59 -17.46
CA LYS A 266 24.36 -9.90 -17.81
C LYS A 266 24.38 -10.80 -16.58
N VAL A 267 23.18 -11.17 -16.15
CA VAL A 267 22.94 -12.36 -15.34
C VAL A 267 22.71 -13.52 -16.33
N ASP A 268 23.27 -14.68 -16.04
CA ASP A 268 23.03 -15.87 -16.89
C ASP A 268 21.54 -16.16 -16.99
N MET A 269 21.01 -16.17 -18.22
CA MET A 269 19.62 -16.45 -18.51
C MET A 269 19.50 -17.78 -19.28
N PRO A 270 18.43 -18.54 -19.06
CA PRO A 270 17.28 -18.29 -18.21
C PRO A 270 17.60 -18.42 -16.70
N ALA A 271 16.98 -17.60 -15.87
CA ALA A 271 17.11 -17.64 -14.44
C ALA A 271 15.76 -17.82 -13.73
N THR A 272 15.78 -18.50 -12.58
CA THR A 272 14.58 -18.65 -11.75
C THR A 272 14.68 -17.75 -10.53
N ILE A 273 13.70 -16.87 -10.36
CA ILE A 273 13.56 -16.04 -9.18
C ILE A 273 12.67 -16.76 -8.19
N THR A 274 13.14 -16.89 -6.96
CA THR A 274 12.35 -17.43 -5.85
C THR A 274 12.08 -16.32 -4.82
N LYS A 275 11.14 -16.56 -3.90
CA LYS A 275 10.87 -15.63 -2.79
C LYS A 275 12.13 -15.37 -1.92
N LYS A 276 13.07 -16.29 -1.89
CA LYS A 276 14.31 -16.21 -1.08
C LYS A 276 15.53 -15.78 -1.86
N GLU A 277 15.51 -15.94 -3.16
CA GLU A 277 16.64 -15.71 -4.05
C GLU A 277 16.22 -14.75 -5.17
N PRO A 278 16.22 -13.42 -4.90
CA PRO A 278 15.98 -12.41 -5.92
C PRO A 278 17.19 -12.29 -6.85
N ILE A 279 16.98 -11.78 -8.05
CA ILE A 279 18.05 -11.40 -8.97
C ILE A 279 18.32 -9.91 -8.80
N VAL A 280 19.59 -9.54 -8.61
CA VAL A 280 20.01 -8.14 -8.60
C VAL A 280 20.64 -7.83 -9.95
N LEU A 281 20.20 -6.76 -10.58
CA LEU A 281 20.65 -6.27 -11.88
C LEU A 281 21.33 -4.94 -11.69
N ASP A 282 22.54 -4.80 -12.24
CA ASP A 282 23.20 -3.51 -12.37
C ASP A 282 22.84 -2.88 -13.71
N ILE A 283 22.26 -1.68 -13.65
CA ILE A 283 21.94 -0.87 -14.82
C ILE A 283 23.07 0.14 -15.02
N LYS A 284 23.69 0.09 -16.18
CA LYS A 284 24.79 0.97 -16.56
C LYS A 284 24.39 1.80 -17.79
N HIS A 285 25.04 2.93 -17.98
CA HIS A 285 25.05 3.60 -19.26
C HIS A 285 25.77 2.70 -20.28
N GLY A 286 25.07 2.34 -21.34
CA GLY A 286 25.68 1.64 -22.45
C GLY A 286 26.72 2.51 -23.16
N GLU A 287 27.71 1.89 -23.79
CA GLU A 287 28.70 2.57 -24.63
C GLU A 287 28.02 3.09 -25.91
N GLY A 288 27.22 4.14 -25.80
CA GLY A 288 26.78 4.92 -26.97
C GLY A 288 27.99 5.69 -27.46
N GLU A 289 28.43 5.44 -28.70
CA GLU A 289 29.44 6.27 -29.35
C GLU A 289 29.02 7.73 -29.23
N GLY A 290 29.87 8.50 -28.50
CA GLY A 290 29.68 9.94 -28.38
C GLY A 290 29.83 10.61 -29.74
N GLN A 291 28.82 11.38 -30.12
CA GLN A 291 28.97 12.52 -31.02
C GLN A 291 28.85 13.79 -30.20
#